data_f3df3fc6b64dcb69c86748ff41970cfe
#
_entry.id   f3df3fc6b64dcb69c86748ff41970cfe
#
_cell.length_a   1.000
_cell.length_b   1.000
_cell.length_c   1.000
_cell.angle_alpha   90.00
_cell.angle_beta   90.00
_cell.angle_gamma   90.00
#
_symmetry.space_group_name_H-M   'P 1'
#
loop_
_entity.id
_entity.type
_entity.pdbx_description
1 polymer ?
#
loop_
_entity_poly.entity_id
_entity_poly.type
_entity_poly.pdbx_seq_one_letter_code
_entity_poly.pdbx_strand_id
1 'polypeptide(L)'
;FQSFAQKKSKGISFSLQVGSENETEKPKLVVGIVVDQMRYDYIYRFWDDFGNDGFKKLINEGHFFRNCQFGYVPTYTGPGHASIYTGTTPAVHGIIANDWYDKQSGDYIYCAGDGDMHTVCNCEQKNVDVQSADGKMSPHNMLTTTFADELKLFNSESKVIGISLKDRGAILPAGHAANAAYWMNSEGRWITSSFYMDNLPTYVQEINDNNTAQNYLIGTWEVDGEFSHNLESMFSQKGGAAIKNTPFGNSILTDLSLKILKNEKLGQRENTDVLTISFSSTDYIGHQFGPHAPEIKDTYLRLDKEISEILEELSKRVGQENVIVFLTADHGVVSEPNELLERKIPAGYFDG
;
A
#
# COMPACT_ATOMS: atom_id res chain seq x y z
N PHE A 1 10.97 -16.43 66.94
CA PHE A 1 10.99 -15.13 66.24
C PHE A 1 12.19 -15.12 65.33
N GLN A 2 11.99 -15.44 64.06
CA GLN A 2 13.02 -15.35 63.01
C GLN A 2 12.78 -14.10 62.16
N SER A 3 13.78 -13.20 62.15
CA SER A 3 13.82 -12.05 61.30
C SER A 3 14.31 -12.47 59.89
N PHE A 4 13.48 -12.29 58.89
CA PHE A 4 13.88 -12.41 57.52
C PHE A 4 14.56 -11.13 57.03
N ALA A 5 15.85 -11.23 56.72
CA ALA A 5 16.59 -10.14 56.10
C ALA A 5 16.17 -9.95 54.63
N GLN A 6 15.62 -8.79 54.30
CA GLN A 6 15.35 -8.37 52.96
C GLN A 6 16.65 -8.08 52.20
N LYS A 7 16.95 -8.93 51.20
CA LYS A 7 17.99 -8.63 50.21
C LYS A 7 17.54 -7.45 49.36
N LYS A 8 18.20 -6.30 49.51
CA LYS A 8 18.06 -5.17 48.58
C LYS A 8 18.55 -5.59 47.17
N SER A 9 17.63 -5.66 46.21
CA SER A 9 17.98 -5.74 44.81
C SER A 9 18.65 -4.42 44.39
N LYS A 10 19.86 -4.51 43.87
CA LYS A 10 20.48 -3.39 43.19
C LYS A 10 19.68 -3.09 41.93
N GLY A 11 18.88 -2.03 41.98
CA GLY A 11 18.25 -1.49 40.79
C GLY A 11 19.33 -0.98 39.85
N ILE A 12 19.31 -1.47 38.61
CA ILE A 12 20.09 -0.89 37.53
C ILE A 12 19.36 0.40 37.16
N SER A 13 19.91 1.54 37.60
CA SER A 13 19.42 2.84 37.13
C SER A 13 20.05 3.09 35.78
N PHE A 14 19.24 3.03 34.71
CA PHE A 14 19.60 3.62 33.43
C PHE A 14 19.44 5.13 33.57
N SER A 15 20.53 5.87 33.75
CA SER A 15 20.53 7.29 33.45
C SER A 15 20.64 7.45 31.94
N LEU A 16 19.56 7.77 31.28
CA LEU A 16 19.60 8.36 29.95
C LEU A 16 20.34 9.70 30.13
N GLN A 17 21.63 9.76 29.80
CA GLN A 17 22.25 11.03 29.48
C GLN A 17 21.58 11.53 28.21
N VAL A 18 20.63 12.43 28.38
CA VAL A 18 20.18 13.30 27.32
C VAL A 18 21.38 14.19 27.01
N GLY A 19 22.18 13.78 26.01
CA GLY A 19 23.20 14.64 25.43
C GLY A 19 22.51 15.92 24.97
N SER A 20 23.22 17.04 25.08
CA SER A 20 22.79 18.35 24.62
C SER A 20 22.04 18.27 23.32
N GLU A 21 20.86 18.87 23.29
CA GLU A 21 19.95 19.01 22.19
C GLU A 21 20.65 19.48 20.90
N ASN A 22 21.15 18.55 20.11
CA ASN A 22 20.96 18.68 18.68
C ASN A 22 19.51 18.34 18.48
N GLU A 23 18.65 19.33 18.28
CA GLU A 23 17.31 19.13 17.76
C GLU A 23 17.49 18.30 16.49
N THR A 24 17.20 17.01 16.57
CA THR A 24 17.13 16.18 15.39
C THR A 24 16.01 16.79 14.58
N GLU A 25 16.36 17.42 13.46
CA GLU A 25 15.37 18.04 12.58
C GLU A 25 14.30 17.00 12.25
N LYS A 26 13.05 17.34 12.56
CA LYS A 26 11.93 16.44 12.31
C LYS A 26 11.79 16.22 10.80
N PRO A 27 11.52 15.00 10.34
CA PRO A 27 11.27 14.77 8.91
C PRO A 27 10.09 15.63 8.47
N LYS A 28 10.21 16.22 7.29
CA LYS A 28 9.12 16.99 6.67
C LYS A 28 8.08 16.08 5.99
N LEU A 29 8.51 14.88 5.61
CA LEU A 29 7.64 13.91 4.95
C LEU A 29 8.00 12.48 5.37
N VAL A 30 6.98 11.69 5.68
CA VAL A 30 7.09 10.24 5.84
C VAL A 30 6.38 9.59 4.67
N VAL A 31 7.09 8.73 3.93
CA VAL A 31 6.51 7.96 2.83
C VAL A 31 6.55 6.48 3.18
N GLY A 32 5.37 5.87 3.29
CA GLY A 32 5.23 4.44 3.47
C GLY A 32 4.89 3.76 2.15
N ILE A 33 5.75 2.83 1.72
CA ILE A 33 5.54 2.03 0.51
C ILE A 33 5.23 0.59 0.92
N VAL A 34 4.06 0.10 0.51
CA VAL A 34 3.69 -1.31 0.65
C VAL A 34 3.65 -1.94 -0.73
N VAL A 35 4.36 -3.04 -0.93
CA VAL A 35 4.31 -3.85 -2.15
C VAL A 35 3.49 -5.10 -1.84
N ASP A 36 2.25 -5.11 -2.30
CA ASP A 36 1.26 -6.14 -2.04
C ASP A 36 1.75 -7.51 -2.55
N GLN A 37 1.68 -8.54 -1.71
CA GLN A 37 2.10 -9.91 -1.99
C GLN A 37 3.62 -10.08 -2.27
N MET A 38 4.46 -9.13 -1.86
CA MET A 38 5.90 -9.21 -2.12
C MET A 38 6.56 -10.27 -1.24
N ARG A 39 7.06 -11.33 -1.84
CA ARG A 39 7.86 -12.35 -1.15
C ARG A 39 9.24 -11.82 -0.82
N TYR A 40 9.73 -12.17 0.37
CA TYR A 40 11.07 -11.80 0.82
C TYR A 40 12.19 -12.25 -0.14
N ASP A 41 12.04 -13.43 -0.76
CA ASP A 41 13.04 -14.01 -1.68
C ASP A 41 13.15 -13.25 -3.01
N TYR A 42 12.15 -12.44 -3.41
CA TYR A 42 12.20 -11.65 -4.65
C TYR A 42 13.36 -10.66 -4.67
N ILE A 43 13.72 -10.08 -3.53
CA ILE A 43 14.87 -9.18 -3.41
C ILE A 43 16.15 -9.90 -3.82
N TYR A 44 16.35 -11.14 -3.38
CA TYR A 44 17.54 -11.91 -3.72
C TYR A 44 17.49 -12.49 -5.14
N ARG A 45 16.30 -12.96 -5.55
CA ARG A 45 16.11 -13.58 -6.88
C ARG A 45 16.34 -12.62 -8.02
N PHE A 46 15.94 -11.36 -7.84
CA PHE A 46 16.01 -10.33 -8.88
C PHE A 46 17.15 -9.32 -8.64
N TRP A 47 17.99 -9.57 -7.64
CA TRP A 47 19.02 -8.62 -7.22
C TRP A 47 19.91 -8.14 -8.36
N ASP A 48 20.42 -9.06 -9.17
CA ASP A 48 21.35 -8.73 -10.25
C ASP A 48 20.68 -7.94 -11.39
N ASP A 49 19.37 -8.08 -11.55
CA ASP A 49 18.59 -7.44 -12.60
C ASP A 49 18.06 -6.07 -12.18
N PHE A 50 18.00 -5.75 -10.87
CA PHE A 50 17.57 -4.43 -10.39
C PHE A 50 18.56 -3.33 -10.75
N GLY A 51 18.05 -2.11 -10.97
CA GLY A 51 18.83 -0.87 -11.06
C GLY A 51 19.48 -0.50 -9.72
N ASN A 52 20.23 0.59 -9.70
CA ASN A 52 20.92 1.04 -8.47
C ASN A 52 20.06 1.99 -7.63
N ASP A 53 19.01 2.59 -8.21
CA ASP A 53 18.32 3.76 -7.65
C ASP A 53 16.94 3.45 -7.04
N GLY A 54 16.46 2.18 -7.19
CA GLY A 54 15.21 1.68 -6.62
C GLY A 54 15.45 0.85 -5.34
N PHE A 55 15.12 -0.46 -5.40
CA PHE A 55 15.28 -1.37 -4.26
C PHE A 55 16.71 -1.40 -3.71
N LYS A 56 17.71 -1.42 -4.59
CA LYS A 56 19.12 -1.42 -4.16
C LYS A 56 19.49 -0.17 -3.38
N LYS A 57 18.99 1.00 -3.77
CA LYS A 57 19.21 2.25 -3.06
C LYS A 57 18.65 2.18 -1.65
N LEU A 58 17.38 1.77 -1.51
CA LEU A 58 16.74 1.63 -0.20
C LEU A 58 17.50 0.66 0.72
N ILE A 59 18.05 -0.42 0.18
CA ILE A 59 18.78 -1.43 0.97
C ILE A 59 20.21 -0.97 1.30
N ASN A 60 20.92 -0.35 0.36
CA ASN A 60 22.32 0.02 0.52
C ASN A 60 22.50 1.31 1.33
N GLU A 61 21.58 2.27 1.18
CA GLU A 61 21.63 3.56 1.88
C GLU A 61 20.77 3.59 3.15
N GLY A 62 19.83 2.66 3.28
CA GLY A 62 18.90 2.53 4.40
C GLY A 62 19.26 1.41 5.38
N HIS A 63 18.26 0.96 6.12
CA HIS A 63 18.39 -0.16 7.05
C HIS A 63 17.48 -1.32 6.61
N PHE A 64 18.08 -2.46 6.26
CA PHE A 64 17.36 -3.65 5.83
C PHE A 64 17.10 -4.62 6.99
N PHE A 65 15.83 -4.70 7.43
CA PHE A 65 15.39 -5.62 8.48
C PHE A 65 15.21 -7.03 7.91
N ARG A 66 16.22 -7.87 8.05
CA ARG A 66 16.26 -9.22 7.46
C ARG A 66 15.36 -10.25 8.15
N ASN A 67 14.83 -9.94 9.32
CA ASN A 67 13.98 -10.83 10.11
C ASN A 67 12.74 -10.09 10.64
N CYS A 68 12.03 -9.40 9.73
CA CYS A 68 10.77 -8.75 10.04
C CYS A 68 9.63 -9.71 9.66
N GLN A 69 8.80 -10.12 10.62
CA GLN A 69 7.75 -11.12 10.42
C GLN A 69 6.45 -10.65 11.08
N PHE A 70 5.33 -10.98 10.46
CA PHE A 70 4.02 -10.85 11.10
C PHE A 70 3.85 -11.93 12.17
N GLY A 71 3.39 -11.56 13.36
CA GLY A 71 3.16 -12.46 14.48
C GLY A 71 1.77 -13.11 14.49
N TYR A 72 1.08 -13.16 13.34
CA TYR A 72 -0.29 -13.68 13.24
C TYR A 72 -0.53 -14.38 11.88
N VAL A 73 -1.59 -15.16 11.81
CA VAL A 73 -2.14 -15.81 10.61
C VAL A 73 -3.67 -15.79 10.68
N PRO A 74 -4.37 -15.75 9.53
CA PRO A 74 -3.85 -15.63 8.17
C PRO A 74 -3.35 -14.20 7.87
N THR A 75 -2.42 -14.08 6.92
CA THR A 75 -1.92 -12.80 6.43
C THR A 75 -2.59 -12.47 5.10
N TYR A 76 -3.39 -11.39 5.09
CA TYR A 76 -4.12 -10.87 3.93
C TYR A 76 -3.87 -9.38 3.78
N THR A 77 -4.29 -8.78 2.65
CA THR A 77 -4.10 -7.36 2.37
C THR A 77 -4.63 -6.45 3.49
N GLY A 78 -5.89 -6.61 3.91
CA GLY A 78 -6.49 -5.77 4.95
C GLY A 78 -5.74 -5.84 6.28
N PRO A 79 -5.60 -7.02 6.91
CA PRO A 79 -4.83 -7.18 8.15
C PRO A 79 -3.38 -6.72 8.05
N GLY A 80 -2.71 -6.99 6.91
CA GLY A 80 -1.32 -6.59 6.69
C GLY A 80 -1.15 -5.08 6.70
N HIS A 81 -1.93 -4.37 5.88
CA HIS A 81 -1.90 -2.91 5.82
C HIS A 81 -2.26 -2.28 7.17
N ALA A 82 -3.34 -2.74 7.82
CA ALA A 82 -3.71 -2.25 9.14
C ALA A 82 -2.58 -2.46 10.16
N SER A 83 -1.97 -3.67 10.21
CA SER A 83 -0.90 -3.96 11.16
C SER A 83 0.35 -3.12 10.96
N ILE A 84 0.77 -2.86 9.72
CA ILE A 84 1.93 -2.03 9.40
C ILE A 84 1.74 -0.62 9.95
N TYR A 85 0.59 -0.02 9.73
CA TYR A 85 0.36 1.39 10.03
C TYR A 85 -0.17 1.66 11.44
N THR A 86 -0.81 0.67 12.09
CA THR A 86 -1.22 0.77 13.50
C THR A 86 -0.14 0.30 14.48
N GLY A 87 0.88 -0.45 14.00
CA GLY A 87 1.91 -1.04 14.85
C GLY A 87 1.39 -2.16 15.76
N THR A 88 0.21 -2.73 15.49
CA THR A 88 -0.41 -3.77 16.31
C THR A 88 -0.93 -4.93 15.46
N THR A 89 -1.71 -5.83 16.04
CA THR A 89 -2.17 -7.08 15.39
C THR A 89 -3.68 -7.07 15.16
N PRO A 90 -4.22 -7.96 14.30
CA PRO A 90 -5.65 -8.08 14.04
C PRO A 90 -6.52 -8.18 15.30
N ALA A 91 -6.01 -8.81 16.35
CA ALA A 91 -6.73 -8.93 17.64
C ALA A 91 -6.96 -7.57 18.34
N VAL A 92 -6.19 -6.55 17.99
CA VAL A 92 -6.26 -5.21 18.59
C VAL A 92 -6.89 -4.22 17.63
N HIS A 93 -6.42 -4.16 16.37
CA HIS A 93 -6.99 -3.21 15.40
C HIS A 93 -8.30 -3.68 14.75
N GLY A 94 -8.76 -4.91 14.98
CA GLY A 94 -10.06 -5.41 14.53
C GLY A 94 -10.16 -5.86 13.09
N ILE A 95 -9.19 -5.55 12.22
CA ILE A 95 -9.18 -5.98 10.82
C ILE A 95 -8.59 -7.39 10.75
N ILE A 96 -9.45 -8.41 10.81
CA ILE A 96 -9.05 -9.82 10.95
C ILE A 96 -8.87 -10.54 9.61
N ALA A 97 -9.51 -10.03 8.55
CA ALA A 97 -9.42 -10.55 7.18
C ALA A 97 -9.72 -9.40 6.18
N ASN A 98 -9.76 -9.68 4.87
CA ASN A 98 -10.30 -8.73 3.89
C ASN A 98 -11.83 -8.61 4.06
N ASP A 99 -12.47 -9.73 4.32
CA ASP A 99 -13.89 -9.83 4.68
C ASP A 99 -14.07 -10.98 5.69
N TRP A 100 -15.07 -10.86 6.57
CA TRP A 100 -15.39 -11.87 7.57
C TRP A 100 -16.87 -11.90 7.89
N TYR A 101 -17.34 -13.07 8.35
CA TYR A 101 -18.69 -13.22 8.83
C TYR A 101 -18.81 -12.75 10.27
N ASP A 102 -19.66 -11.76 10.52
CA ASP A 102 -19.98 -11.32 11.88
C ASP A 102 -21.14 -12.15 12.44
N LYS A 103 -20.86 -12.88 13.50
CA LYS A 103 -21.83 -13.76 14.17
C LYS A 103 -22.94 -12.98 14.90
N GLN A 104 -22.73 -11.72 15.21
CA GLN A 104 -23.72 -10.91 15.94
C GLN A 104 -24.74 -10.32 14.99
N SER A 105 -24.31 -9.73 13.90
CA SER A 105 -25.20 -9.18 12.87
C SER A 105 -25.75 -10.26 11.94
N GLY A 106 -25.02 -11.35 11.74
CA GLY A 106 -25.34 -12.38 10.74
C GLY A 106 -24.94 -12.03 9.31
N ASP A 107 -24.13 -10.99 9.14
CA ASP A 107 -23.72 -10.44 7.84
C ASP A 107 -22.22 -10.62 7.59
N TYR A 108 -21.81 -10.48 6.32
CA TYR A 108 -20.42 -10.37 5.94
C TYR A 108 -19.97 -8.91 6.05
N ILE A 109 -18.88 -8.68 6.75
CA ILE A 109 -18.23 -7.37 6.88
C ILE A 109 -17.01 -7.33 5.97
N TYR A 110 -16.95 -6.33 5.08
CA TYR A 110 -15.75 -6.01 4.33
C TYR A 110 -14.88 -5.03 5.12
N CYS A 111 -13.56 -5.26 5.17
CA CYS A 111 -12.65 -4.55 6.09
C CYS A 111 -12.66 -3.02 5.97
N ALA A 112 -12.91 -2.46 4.79
CA ALA A 112 -13.05 -1.03 4.54
C ALA A 112 -14.51 -0.62 4.23
N GLY A 113 -15.48 -1.54 4.33
CA GLY A 113 -16.88 -1.27 3.99
C GLY A 113 -17.56 -0.31 4.95
N ASP A 114 -18.28 0.67 4.42
CA ASP A 114 -19.07 1.64 5.16
C ASP A 114 -20.31 2.03 4.35
N GLY A 115 -21.46 1.49 4.73
CA GLY A 115 -22.72 1.68 4.02
C GLY A 115 -23.27 3.09 4.06
N ASP A 116 -22.82 3.93 5.00
CA ASP A 116 -23.24 5.32 5.14
C ASP A 116 -22.51 6.26 4.17
N MET A 117 -21.44 5.79 3.56
CA MET A 117 -20.64 6.56 2.60
C MET A 117 -21.13 6.36 1.17
N HIS A 118 -20.74 7.29 0.30
CA HIS A 118 -21.00 7.21 -1.14
C HIS A 118 -19.75 7.53 -1.97
N THR A 119 -19.78 7.10 -3.23
CA THR A 119 -18.68 7.33 -4.17
C THR A 119 -18.57 8.81 -4.52
N VAL A 120 -17.35 9.32 -4.43
CA VAL A 120 -16.97 10.64 -4.94
C VAL A 120 -16.09 10.46 -6.17
N CYS A 121 -16.71 10.76 -7.33
CA CYS A 121 -16.06 10.79 -8.62
C CYS A 121 -16.74 11.90 -9.43
N ASN A 122 -16.02 12.94 -9.78
CA ASN A 122 -16.53 13.98 -10.69
C ASN A 122 -16.49 13.45 -12.15
N CYS A 123 -16.97 12.24 -12.33
CA CYS A 123 -17.09 11.63 -13.63
C CYS A 123 -18.33 12.21 -14.30
N GLU A 124 -18.16 12.92 -15.42
CA GLU A 124 -19.32 13.38 -16.19
C GLU A 124 -20.23 12.19 -16.52
N GLN A 125 -21.49 12.33 -16.20
CA GLN A 125 -22.63 11.43 -16.20
C GLN A 125 -22.77 10.45 -17.39
N LYS A 126 -21.77 9.71 -17.74
CA LYS A 126 -21.91 8.55 -18.63
C LYS A 126 -21.51 7.29 -17.89
N ASN A 127 -22.41 6.78 -17.07
CA ASN A 127 -22.38 5.44 -16.46
C ASN A 127 -21.55 5.23 -15.17
N VAL A 128 -21.09 6.23 -14.44
CA VAL A 128 -20.66 5.95 -13.06
C VAL A 128 -21.91 5.97 -12.19
N ASP A 129 -22.39 4.81 -11.82
CA ASP A 129 -23.44 4.67 -10.85
C ASP A 129 -22.93 5.24 -9.51
N VAL A 130 -23.40 6.43 -9.14
CA VAL A 130 -23.12 7.07 -7.83
C VAL A 130 -23.57 6.14 -6.69
N GLN A 131 -24.38 5.14 -6.99
CA GLN A 131 -24.80 4.07 -6.08
C GLN A 131 -23.86 2.85 -6.09
N SER A 132 -22.79 2.88 -6.92
CA SER A 132 -21.84 1.76 -6.93
C SER A 132 -21.26 1.56 -5.52
N ALA A 133 -21.03 0.32 -5.16
CA ALA A 133 -20.44 -0.04 -3.88
C ALA A 133 -18.95 0.41 -3.76
N ASP A 134 -18.34 0.79 -4.89
CA ASP A 134 -16.91 1.10 -5.01
C ASP A 134 -16.44 2.24 -4.07
N GLY A 135 -17.33 3.17 -3.72
CA GLY A 135 -17.01 4.29 -2.82
C GLY A 135 -17.71 4.23 -1.47
N LYS A 136 -18.43 3.16 -1.16
CA LYS A 136 -19.02 2.94 0.18
C LYS A 136 -17.97 2.40 1.13
N MET A 137 -16.93 3.21 1.38
CA MET A 137 -15.72 2.81 2.06
C MET A 137 -15.24 3.88 3.04
N SER A 138 -14.73 3.45 4.20
CA SER A 138 -14.04 4.28 5.18
C SER A 138 -13.18 3.41 6.10
N PRO A 139 -12.36 3.97 7.01
CA PRO A 139 -11.63 3.20 8.01
C PRO A 139 -12.51 2.73 9.19
N HIS A 140 -13.83 2.84 9.11
CA HIS A 140 -14.80 2.63 10.18
C HIS A 140 -14.58 1.33 10.99
N ASN A 141 -14.23 0.23 10.30
CA ASN A 141 -14.05 -1.07 10.94
C ASN A 141 -12.70 -1.21 11.68
N MET A 142 -11.77 -0.27 11.52
CA MET A 142 -10.49 -0.28 12.22
C MET A 142 -10.64 0.34 13.61
N LEU A 143 -10.34 -0.44 14.65
CA LEU A 143 -10.62 -0.08 16.06
C LEU A 143 -9.49 0.72 16.73
N THR A 144 -8.38 0.91 16.04
CA THR A 144 -7.21 1.65 16.56
C THR A 144 -6.79 2.74 15.60
N THR A 145 -6.05 3.71 16.12
CA THR A 145 -5.40 4.74 15.34
C THR A 145 -4.18 4.20 14.59
N THR A 146 -3.85 4.82 13.46
CA THR A 146 -2.57 4.65 12.77
C THR A 146 -1.53 5.63 13.31
N PHE A 147 -0.25 5.42 12.99
CA PHE A 147 0.76 6.45 13.33
C PHE A 147 0.47 7.79 12.65
N ALA A 148 -0.20 7.79 11.49
CA ALA A 148 -0.60 9.01 10.80
C ALA A 148 -1.75 9.72 11.52
N ASP A 149 -2.69 8.97 12.12
CA ASP A 149 -3.71 9.54 13.00
C ASP A 149 -3.07 10.21 14.22
N GLU A 150 -2.12 9.53 14.88
CA GLU A 150 -1.40 10.08 16.03
C GLU A 150 -0.62 11.35 15.66
N LEU A 151 -0.01 11.37 14.46
CA LEU A 151 0.64 12.57 13.95
C LEU A 151 -0.36 13.73 13.79
N LYS A 152 -1.54 13.46 13.25
CA LYS A 152 -2.62 14.46 13.10
C LYS A 152 -3.18 14.92 14.45
N LEU A 153 -3.28 14.05 15.44
CA LEU A 153 -3.66 14.42 16.81
C LEU A 153 -2.60 15.32 17.46
N PHE A 154 -1.33 15.05 17.20
CA PHE A 154 -0.23 15.91 17.68
C PHE A 154 -0.16 17.23 16.92
N ASN A 155 -0.40 17.22 15.60
CA ASN A 155 -0.38 18.41 14.76
C ASN A 155 -1.46 18.31 13.66
N SER A 156 -2.57 18.99 13.86
CA SER A 156 -3.74 18.96 12.95
C SER A 156 -3.44 19.49 11.54
N GLU A 157 -2.38 20.29 11.39
CA GLU A 157 -1.97 20.85 10.09
C GLU A 157 -1.21 19.86 9.20
N SER A 158 -0.75 18.73 9.76
CA SER A 158 -0.14 17.67 8.97
C SER A 158 -1.09 17.15 7.90
N LYS A 159 -0.60 16.91 6.69
CA LYS A 159 -1.37 16.26 5.63
C LYS A 159 -1.08 14.77 5.61
N VAL A 160 -2.14 13.97 5.52
CA VAL A 160 -2.09 12.52 5.39
C VAL A 160 -2.89 12.11 4.17
N ILE A 161 -2.24 11.43 3.23
CA ILE A 161 -2.87 10.96 1.99
C ILE A 161 -2.48 9.51 1.74
N GLY A 162 -3.48 8.66 1.48
CA GLY A 162 -3.29 7.26 1.12
C GLY A 162 -3.68 6.97 -0.33
N ILE A 163 -2.91 6.16 -1.02
CA ILE A 163 -3.18 5.79 -2.41
C ILE A 163 -2.89 4.32 -2.70
N SER A 164 -3.78 3.70 -3.44
CA SER A 164 -3.64 2.31 -3.91
C SER A 164 -4.62 2.03 -5.05
N LEU A 165 -4.42 0.94 -5.78
CA LEU A 165 -5.46 0.42 -6.68
C LEU A 165 -6.58 -0.28 -5.91
N LYS A 166 -6.30 -0.78 -4.69
CA LYS A 166 -7.28 -1.38 -3.78
C LYS A 166 -7.70 -0.34 -2.73
N ASP A 167 -9.00 -0.23 -2.46
CA ASP A 167 -9.57 0.65 -1.43
C ASP A 167 -8.91 0.44 -0.06
N ARG A 168 -8.86 -0.79 0.44
CA ARG A 168 -8.24 -1.16 1.73
C ARG A 168 -6.76 -0.82 1.80
N GLY A 169 -6.04 -0.87 0.67
CA GLY A 169 -4.64 -0.49 0.56
C GLY A 169 -4.40 1.03 0.62
N ALA A 170 -5.41 1.84 0.31
CA ALA A 170 -5.37 3.30 0.45
C ALA A 170 -5.90 3.74 1.82
N ILE A 171 -7.02 3.18 2.26
CA ILE A 171 -7.82 3.62 3.42
C ILE A 171 -7.17 3.24 4.75
N LEU A 172 -6.81 1.95 4.93
CA LEU A 172 -6.31 1.45 6.20
C LEU A 172 -4.95 2.07 6.59
N PRO A 173 -3.99 2.26 5.67
CA PRO A 173 -2.77 3.01 5.95
C PRO A 173 -2.99 4.48 6.30
N ALA A 174 -3.93 5.14 5.63
CA ALA A 174 -4.22 6.55 5.85
C ALA A 174 -4.86 6.82 7.22
N GLY A 175 -5.68 5.89 7.70
CA GLY A 175 -6.33 6.00 9.01
C GLY A 175 -7.58 6.88 9.02
N HIS A 176 -8.04 7.22 10.22
CA HIS A 176 -9.32 7.90 10.47
C HIS A 176 -9.25 9.41 10.24
N ALA A 177 -8.08 10.01 10.45
CA ALA A 177 -7.89 11.45 10.38
C ALA A 177 -7.26 11.94 9.06
N ALA A 178 -7.17 11.05 8.05
CA ALA A 178 -6.55 11.38 6.77
C ALA A 178 -7.28 12.51 6.03
N ASN A 179 -6.52 13.29 5.27
CA ASN A 179 -7.07 14.33 4.40
C ASN A 179 -7.69 13.73 3.14
N ALA A 180 -7.13 12.60 2.67
CA ALA A 180 -7.63 11.90 1.49
C ALA A 180 -7.18 10.43 1.47
N ALA A 181 -7.98 9.58 0.85
CA ALA A 181 -7.56 8.29 0.34
C ALA A 181 -8.12 8.13 -1.08
N TYR A 182 -7.29 7.69 -2.03
CA TYR A 182 -7.69 7.49 -3.42
C TYR A 182 -7.46 6.05 -3.82
N TRP A 183 -8.45 5.46 -4.48
CA TRP A 183 -8.34 4.11 -5.04
C TRP A 183 -9.01 4.02 -6.41
N MET A 184 -8.83 2.89 -7.07
CA MET A 184 -9.34 2.71 -8.42
C MET A 184 -10.61 1.87 -8.43
N ASN A 185 -11.66 2.39 -9.05
CA ASN A 185 -12.92 1.68 -9.24
C ASN A 185 -12.82 0.57 -10.31
N SER A 186 -13.94 -0.09 -10.55
CA SER A 186 -14.08 -1.16 -11.56
C SER A 186 -13.91 -0.67 -13.00
N GLU A 187 -14.04 0.64 -13.26
CA GLU A 187 -13.85 1.24 -14.59
C GLU A 187 -12.41 1.71 -14.85
N GLY A 188 -11.52 1.59 -13.87
CA GLY A 188 -10.14 2.07 -13.98
C GLY A 188 -10.00 3.58 -13.74
N ARG A 189 -10.89 4.19 -12.97
CA ARG A 189 -10.88 5.59 -12.58
C ARG A 189 -10.50 5.75 -11.11
N TRP A 190 -9.79 6.82 -10.80
CA TRP A 190 -9.50 7.21 -9.44
C TRP A 190 -10.74 7.79 -8.77
N ILE A 191 -11.10 7.25 -7.62
CA ILE A 191 -12.23 7.66 -6.80
C ILE A 191 -11.80 7.83 -5.34
N THR A 192 -12.73 8.40 -4.57
CA THR A 192 -12.69 8.42 -3.11
C THR A 192 -14.11 8.21 -2.57
N SER A 193 -14.29 8.36 -1.27
CA SER A 193 -15.62 8.37 -0.63
C SER A 193 -15.95 9.70 0.01
N SER A 194 -17.22 9.90 0.29
CA SER A 194 -17.72 11.04 1.04
C SER A 194 -17.19 11.13 2.47
N PHE A 195 -16.52 10.10 2.97
CA PHE A 195 -15.78 10.15 4.22
C PHE A 195 -14.66 11.21 4.19
N TYR A 196 -13.98 11.34 3.03
CA TYR A 196 -12.83 12.23 2.91
C TYR A 196 -13.19 13.59 2.33
N MET A 197 -14.07 13.64 1.33
CA MET A 197 -14.38 14.89 0.62
C MET A 197 -15.67 14.77 -0.21
N ASP A 198 -16.23 15.92 -0.59
CA ASP A 198 -17.41 15.98 -1.46
C ASP A 198 -17.05 15.98 -2.96
N ASN A 199 -15.86 16.42 -3.32
CA ASN A 199 -15.42 16.55 -4.71
C ASN A 199 -13.95 16.16 -4.85
N LEU A 200 -13.59 15.45 -5.92
CA LEU A 200 -12.19 15.18 -6.25
C LEU A 200 -11.43 16.48 -6.56
N PRO A 201 -10.16 16.61 -6.14
CA PRO A 201 -9.30 17.70 -6.57
C PRO A 201 -9.12 17.70 -8.10
N THR A 202 -8.96 18.90 -8.67
CA THR A 202 -8.84 19.09 -10.13
C THR A 202 -7.76 18.21 -10.75
N TYR A 203 -6.62 18.08 -10.10
CA TYR A 203 -5.52 17.25 -10.64
C TYR A 203 -5.84 15.75 -10.69
N VAL A 204 -6.73 15.24 -9.82
CA VAL A 204 -7.23 13.87 -9.87
C VAL A 204 -8.29 13.71 -10.98
N GLN A 205 -9.17 14.72 -11.12
CA GLN A 205 -10.13 14.76 -12.22
C GLN A 205 -9.43 14.75 -13.58
N GLU A 206 -8.39 15.57 -13.77
CA GLU A 206 -7.60 15.61 -15.00
C GLU A 206 -7.01 14.25 -15.38
N ILE A 207 -6.63 13.44 -14.37
CA ILE A 207 -6.19 12.06 -14.64
C ILE A 207 -7.36 11.23 -15.18
N ASN A 208 -8.52 11.31 -14.53
CA ASN A 208 -9.71 10.55 -14.94
C ASN A 208 -10.22 10.97 -16.32
N ASP A 209 -10.20 12.27 -16.65
CA ASP A 209 -10.70 12.81 -17.90
C ASP A 209 -9.84 12.39 -19.11
N ASN A 210 -8.56 12.17 -18.90
CA ASN A 210 -7.64 11.73 -19.93
C ASN A 210 -7.69 10.21 -20.18
N ASN A 211 -8.62 9.46 -19.59
CA ASN A 211 -8.78 7.99 -19.72
C ASN A 211 -7.44 7.26 -19.49
N THR A 212 -6.74 7.60 -18.44
CA THR A 212 -5.35 7.20 -18.23
C THR A 212 -5.18 5.67 -18.20
N ALA A 213 -6.11 4.91 -17.57
CA ALA A 213 -6.05 3.44 -17.58
C ALA A 213 -6.08 2.87 -19.00
N GLN A 214 -6.92 3.39 -19.89
CA GLN A 214 -6.98 2.96 -21.29
C GLN A 214 -5.69 3.27 -22.04
N ASN A 215 -5.04 4.42 -21.76
CA ASN A 215 -3.81 4.82 -22.42
C ASN A 215 -2.63 3.89 -22.11
N TYR A 216 -2.65 3.25 -20.95
CA TYR A 216 -1.66 2.23 -20.56
C TYR A 216 -1.93 0.84 -21.16
N LEU A 217 -3.17 0.59 -21.58
CA LEU A 217 -3.61 -0.71 -22.10
C LEU A 217 -3.61 -0.75 -23.63
N ILE A 218 -2.51 -0.27 -24.25
CA ILE A 218 -2.28 -0.22 -25.69
C ILE A 218 -1.05 -1.08 -26.01
N GLY A 219 -1.14 -1.89 -27.09
CA GLY A 219 -0.04 -2.71 -27.56
C GLY A 219 0.10 -4.01 -26.79
N THR A 220 1.31 -4.40 -26.47
CA THR A 220 1.63 -5.71 -25.90
C THR A 220 2.50 -5.56 -24.66
N TRP A 221 2.14 -6.31 -23.62
CA TRP A 221 3.03 -6.56 -22.50
C TRP A 221 3.76 -7.87 -22.74
N GLU A 222 5.06 -7.79 -22.98
CA GLU A 222 5.84 -8.96 -23.39
C GLU A 222 7.27 -8.91 -22.88
N VAL A 223 7.85 -10.11 -22.76
CA VAL A 223 9.29 -10.35 -22.64
C VAL A 223 9.66 -11.38 -23.71
N ASP A 224 10.61 -11.04 -24.57
CA ASP A 224 10.95 -11.82 -25.73
C ASP A 224 11.32 -13.27 -25.37
N GLY A 225 10.67 -14.22 -26.02
CA GLY A 225 10.84 -15.66 -25.80
C GLY A 225 10.22 -16.21 -24.51
N GLU A 226 9.61 -15.37 -23.65
CA GLU A 226 9.00 -15.81 -22.39
C GLU A 226 7.48 -15.71 -22.41
N PHE A 227 6.91 -14.51 -22.65
CA PHE A 227 5.46 -14.30 -22.72
C PHE A 227 5.07 -13.10 -23.59
N SER A 228 3.81 -13.07 -24.00
CA SER A 228 3.22 -11.95 -24.74
C SER A 228 1.72 -11.84 -24.45
N HIS A 229 1.29 -10.71 -23.90
CA HIS A 229 -0.10 -10.41 -23.55
C HIS A 229 -0.59 -9.20 -24.33
N ASN A 230 -1.65 -9.35 -25.13
CA ASN A 230 -2.26 -8.25 -25.87
C ASN A 230 -3.12 -7.40 -24.93
N LEU A 231 -2.72 -6.15 -24.72
CA LEU A 231 -3.34 -5.23 -23.76
C LEU A 231 -4.72 -4.74 -24.20
N GLU A 232 -4.93 -4.51 -25.51
CA GLU A 232 -6.25 -4.14 -26.04
C GLU A 232 -7.27 -5.27 -25.85
N SER A 233 -6.83 -6.52 -25.97
CA SER A 233 -7.68 -7.67 -25.68
C SER A 233 -8.06 -7.73 -24.21
N MET A 234 -7.11 -7.48 -23.30
CA MET A 234 -7.40 -7.41 -21.87
C MET A 234 -8.38 -6.27 -21.54
N PHE A 235 -8.20 -5.10 -22.16
CA PHE A 235 -9.11 -3.96 -22.01
C PHE A 235 -10.51 -4.30 -22.56
N SER A 236 -10.61 -4.96 -23.71
CA SER A 236 -11.90 -5.36 -24.29
C SER A 236 -12.69 -6.33 -23.39
N GLN A 237 -11.99 -7.15 -22.60
CA GLN A 237 -12.60 -8.14 -21.71
C GLN A 237 -13.01 -7.57 -20.34
N LYS A 238 -12.18 -6.69 -19.77
CA LYS A 238 -12.31 -6.22 -18.38
C LYS A 238 -12.43 -4.70 -18.23
N GLY A 239 -12.46 -3.96 -19.33
CA GLY A 239 -12.44 -2.50 -19.29
C GLY A 239 -11.18 -1.95 -18.64
N GLY A 240 -11.27 -0.75 -18.05
CA GLY A 240 -10.16 -0.10 -17.38
C GLY A 240 -9.60 -0.88 -16.18
N ALA A 241 -10.43 -1.72 -15.55
CA ALA A 241 -9.97 -2.56 -14.45
C ALA A 241 -8.89 -3.58 -14.84
N ALA A 242 -8.73 -3.87 -16.14
CA ALA A 242 -7.68 -4.74 -16.66
C ALA A 242 -6.27 -4.27 -16.25
N ILE A 243 -6.08 -2.97 -16.05
CA ILE A 243 -4.79 -2.37 -15.67
C ILE A 243 -4.24 -2.98 -14.37
N LYS A 244 -5.12 -3.36 -13.44
CA LYS A 244 -4.74 -3.98 -12.16
C LYS A 244 -3.95 -5.29 -12.34
N ASN A 245 -4.22 -6.01 -13.44
CA ASN A 245 -3.58 -7.28 -13.79
C ASN A 245 -2.34 -7.12 -14.69
N THR A 246 -1.79 -5.92 -14.78
CA THR A 246 -0.60 -5.58 -15.55
C THR A 246 0.36 -4.74 -14.72
N PRO A 247 1.66 -4.68 -15.05
CA PRO A 247 2.60 -3.80 -14.35
C PRO A 247 2.24 -2.31 -14.49
N PHE A 248 1.46 -1.95 -15.50
CA PHE A 248 1.03 -0.58 -15.73
C PHE A 248 0.06 -0.04 -14.65
N GLY A 249 -0.54 -0.93 -13.84
CA GLY A 249 -1.25 -0.51 -12.64
C GLY A 249 -0.31 0.11 -11.59
N ASN A 250 0.95 -0.31 -11.53
CA ASN A 250 1.96 0.37 -10.71
C ASN A 250 2.33 1.72 -11.33
N SER A 251 2.48 1.80 -12.66
CA SER A 251 2.82 3.05 -13.36
C SER A 251 1.76 4.14 -13.14
N ILE A 252 0.47 3.80 -13.29
CA ILE A 252 -0.60 4.78 -13.06
C ILE A 252 -0.69 5.23 -11.58
N LEU A 253 -0.30 4.35 -10.64
CA LEU A 253 -0.20 4.68 -9.22
C LEU A 253 0.99 5.61 -8.96
N THR A 254 2.12 5.37 -9.60
CA THR A 254 3.31 6.24 -9.56
C THR A 254 2.96 7.62 -10.09
N ASP A 255 2.30 7.73 -11.23
CA ASP A 255 1.85 9.01 -11.80
C ASP A 255 0.97 9.80 -10.82
N LEU A 256 0.01 9.14 -10.16
CA LEU A 256 -0.81 9.79 -9.14
C LEU A 256 0.04 10.23 -7.94
N SER A 257 1.00 9.40 -7.50
CA SER A 257 1.92 9.73 -6.41
C SER A 257 2.68 11.03 -6.68
N LEU A 258 3.27 11.13 -7.88
CA LEU A 258 4.04 12.31 -8.30
C LEU A 258 3.16 13.56 -8.42
N LYS A 259 1.92 13.40 -8.91
CA LYS A 259 0.95 14.51 -8.97
C LYS A 259 0.53 14.97 -7.58
N ILE A 260 0.31 14.06 -6.63
CA ILE A 260 -0.01 14.38 -5.23
C ILE A 260 1.15 15.15 -4.58
N LEU A 261 2.38 14.64 -4.67
CA LEU A 261 3.57 15.31 -4.15
C LEU A 261 3.68 16.75 -4.64
N LYS A 262 3.40 16.97 -5.92
CA LYS A 262 3.45 18.28 -6.56
C LYS A 262 2.32 19.20 -6.11
N ASN A 263 1.06 18.74 -6.21
CA ASN A 263 -0.11 19.60 -6.04
C ASN A 263 -0.42 19.87 -4.57
N GLU A 264 -0.22 18.86 -3.70
CA GLU A 264 -0.43 18.98 -2.26
C GLU A 264 0.77 19.60 -1.52
N LYS A 265 1.92 19.73 -2.21
CA LYS A 265 3.16 20.26 -1.65
C LYS A 265 3.60 19.52 -0.39
N LEU A 266 3.47 18.18 -0.40
CA LEU A 266 3.84 17.35 0.73
C LEU A 266 5.32 17.50 1.08
N GLY A 267 5.62 17.65 2.36
CA GLY A 267 6.97 17.85 2.88
C GLY A 267 7.59 19.22 2.57
N GLN A 268 6.83 20.15 1.95
CA GLN A 268 7.31 21.49 1.62
C GLN A 268 6.80 22.56 2.61
N ARG A 269 6.17 22.11 3.69
CA ARG A 269 5.64 22.93 4.78
C ARG A 269 6.48 22.72 6.06
N GLU A 270 6.18 23.44 7.12
CA GLU A 270 6.87 23.28 8.41
C GLU A 270 6.51 21.98 9.12
N ASN A 271 5.29 21.48 8.88
CA ASN A 271 4.77 20.29 9.53
C ASN A 271 5.16 19.01 8.78
N THR A 272 5.33 17.93 9.51
CA THR A 272 5.53 16.60 8.91
C THR A 272 4.25 16.14 8.23
N ASP A 273 4.34 15.75 6.97
CA ASP A 273 3.26 15.14 6.20
C ASP A 273 3.46 13.63 6.05
N VAL A 274 2.41 12.90 5.64
CA VAL A 274 2.46 11.45 5.40
C VAL A 274 1.86 11.15 4.03
N LEU A 275 2.57 10.35 3.23
CA LEU A 275 2.07 9.75 2.01
C LEU A 275 2.19 8.22 2.12
N THR A 276 1.08 7.51 1.95
CA THR A 276 1.09 6.04 1.92
C THR A 276 0.78 5.56 0.52
N ILE A 277 1.65 4.72 -0.04
CA ILE A 277 1.57 4.19 -1.39
C ILE A 277 1.53 2.67 -1.30
N SER A 278 0.47 2.04 -1.83
CA SER A 278 0.36 0.58 -1.87
C SER A 278 0.27 0.08 -3.31
N PHE A 279 1.33 -0.57 -3.78
CA PHE A 279 1.43 -1.17 -5.10
C PHE A 279 0.69 -2.51 -5.14
N SER A 280 -0.49 -2.54 -5.74
CA SER A 280 -1.37 -3.70 -5.71
C SER A 280 -1.26 -4.62 -6.93
N SER A 281 -0.72 -4.15 -8.08
CA SER A 281 -0.63 -4.99 -9.29
C SER A 281 0.26 -6.21 -9.08
N THR A 282 1.23 -6.15 -8.20
CA THR A 282 2.09 -7.28 -7.81
C THR A 282 1.27 -8.48 -7.29
N ASP A 283 0.22 -8.20 -6.50
CA ASP A 283 -0.69 -9.21 -5.98
C ASP A 283 -1.61 -9.78 -7.07
N TYR A 284 -2.23 -8.93 -7.88
CA TYR A 284 -3.08 -9.38 -8.99
C TYR A 284 -2.33 -10.26 -10.00
N ILE A 285 -1.10 -9.87 -10.34
CA ILE A 285 -0.23 -10.61 -11.25
C ILE A 285 0.25 -11.91 -10.58
N GLY A 286 0.61 -11.85 -9.29
CA GLY A 286 1.01 -13.02 -8.51
C GLY A 286 -0.09 -14.07 -8.42
N HIS A 287 -1.34 -13.65 -8.20
CA HIS A 287 -2.50 -14.56 -8.22
C HIS A 287 -2.78 -15.14 -9.60
N GLN A 288 -2.53 -14.39 -10.67
CA GLN A 288 -2.84 -14.83 -12.02
C GLN A 288 -1.79 -15.78 -12.59
N PHE A 289 -0.50 -15.54 -12.34
CA PHE A 289 0.60 -16.23 -13.00
C PHE A 289 1.47 -17.05 -12.03
N GLY A 290 1.35 -16.81 -10.73
CA GLY A 290 2.16 -17.49 -9.71
C GLY A 290 3.51 -16.82 -9.45
N PRO A 291 4.15 -17.14 -8.30
CA PRO A 291 5.34 -16.43 -7.81
C PRO A 291 6.61 -16.68 -8.61
N HIS A 292 6.63 -17.66 -9.50
CA HIS A 292 7.80 -18.03 -10.29
C HIS A 292 7.67 -17.65 -11.78
N ALA A 293 6.55 -17.06 -12.16
CA ALA A 293 6.28 -16.65 -13.54
C ALA A 293 7.21 -15.52 -14.00
N PRO A 294 7.58 -15.48 -15.30
CA PRO A 294 8.38 -14.40 -15.84
C PRO A 294 7.66 -13.04 -15.77
N GLU A 295 6.32 -13.02 -15.79
CA GLU A 295 5.51 -11.83 -15.58
C GLU A 295 5.78 -11.18 -14.22
N ILE A 296 6.00 -11.98 -13.17
CA ILE A 296 6.37 -11.47 -11.85
C ILE A 296 7.75 -10.81 -11.91
N LYS A 297 8.73 -11.45 -12.53
CA LYS A 297 10.07 -10.87 -12.69
C LYS A 297 9.99 -9.52 -13.40
N ASP A 298 9.35 -9.45 -14.57
CA ASP A 298 9.20 -8.20 -15.34
C ASP A 298 8.48 -7.13 -14.53
N THR A 299 7.42 -7.49 -13.80
CA THR A 299 6.69 -6.58 -12.94
C THR A 299 7.59 -5.95 -11.86
N TYR A 300 8.45 -6.74 -11.22
CA TYR A 300 9.36 -6.22 -10.20
C TYR A 300 10.50 -5.39 -10.78
N LEU A 301 10.98 -5.70 -11.98
CA LEU A 301 11.99 -4.87 -12.67
C LEU A 301 11.43 -3.49 -13.10
N ARG A 302 10.15 -3.43 -13.45
CA ARG A 302 9.45 -2.16 -13.71
C ARG A 302 9.19 -1.41 -12.42
N LEU A 303 8.72 -2.10 -11.38
CA LEU A 303 8.49 -1.49 -10.07
C LEU A 303 9.77 -0.90 -9.46
N ASP A 304 10.93 -1.52 -9.66
CA ASP A 304 12.22 -0.97 -9.26
C ASP A 304 12.48 0.42 -9.86
N LYS A 305 12.15 0.61 -11.14
CA LYS A 305 12.26 1.91 -11.82
C LYS A 305 11.26 2.93 -11.29
N GLU A 306 10.04 2.51 -11.00
CA GLU A 306 8.99 3.36 -10.45
C GLU A 306 9.30 3.81 -9.02
N ILE A 307 9.87 2.93 -8.20
CA ILE A 307 10.40 3.30 -6.89
C ILE A 307 11.55 4.31 -7.04
N SER A 308 12.48 4.09 -7.99
CA SER A 308 13.56 5.03 -8.28
C SER A 308 13.02 6.42 -8.64
N GLU A 309 11.99 6.49 -9.48
CA GLU A 309 11.34 7.75 -9.89
C GLU A 309 10.70 8.50 -8.72
N ILE A 310 10.02 7.77 -7.83
CA ILE A 310 9.46 8.34 -6.60
C ILE A 310 10.58 8.89 -5.70
N LEU A 311 11.65 8.12 -5.49
CA LEU A 311 12.78 8.53 -4.64
C LEU A 311 13.50 9.76 -5.21
N GLU A 312 13.66 9.85 -6.53
CA GLU A 312 14.23 11.01 -7.20
C GLU A 312 13.36 12.26 -6.98
N GLU A 313 12.04 12.13 -7.18
CA GLU A 313 11.12 13.27 -7.01
C GLU A 313 11.03 13.71 -5.54
N LEU A 314 11.10 12.80 -4.58
CA LEU A 314 11.19 13.13 -3.15
C LEU A 314 12.46 13.90 -2.84
N SER A 315 13.61 13.43 -3.33
CA SER A 315 14.90 14.12 -3.15
C SER A 315 14.88 15.52 -3.74
N LYS A 316 14.32 15.67 -4.93
CA LYS A 316 14.25 16.94 -5.67
C LYS A 316 13.32 17.97 -5.01
N ARG A 317 12.17 17.53 -4.45
CA ARG A 317 11.16 18.44 -3.90
C ARG A 317 11.33 18.75 -2.45
N VAL A 318 11.77 17.78 -1.67
CA VAL A 318 11.79 17.86 -0.20
C VAL A 318 13.21 17.86 0.35
N GLY A 319 14.15 17.22 -0.35
CA GLY A 319 15.49 16.94 0.13
C GLY A 319 15.55 15.59 0.83
N GLN A 320 16.53 14.77 0.49
CA GLN A 320 16.68 13.40 1.00
C GLN A 320 16.75 13.37 2.54
N GLU A 321 17.42 14.35 3.14
CA GLU A 321 17.59 14.50 4.58
C GLU A 321 16.29 14.82 5.34
N ASN A 322 15.27 15.30 4.63
CA ASN A 322 13.98 15.68 5.19
C ASN A 322 12.89 14.61 5.03
N VAL A 323 13.22 13.47 4.41
CA VAL A 323 12.24 12.41 4.09
C VAL A 323 12.62 11.12 4.81
N ILE A 324 11.63 10.50 5.44
CA ILE A 324 11.73 9.10 5.87
C ILE A 324 10.93 8.27 4.87
N VAL A 325 11.59 7.28 4.25
CA VAL A 325 10.93 6.28 3.41
C VAL A 325 11.06 4.91 4.08
N PHE A 326 9.96 4.20 4.24
CA PHE A 326 10.00 2.78 4.54
C PHE A 326 9.27 1.98 3.46
N LEU A 327 9.80 0.78 3.17
CA LEU A 327 9.19 -0.15 2.24
C LEU A 327 9.03 -1.51 2.91
N THR A 328 7.85 -2.13 2.74
CA THR A 328 7.54 -3.46 3.25
C THR A 328 6.51 -4.16 2.37
N ALA A 329 6.18 -5.40 2.71
CA ALA A 329 5.05 -6.14 2.16
C ALA A 329 3.98 -6.35 3.24
N ASP A 330 2.73 -6.47 2.82
CA ASP A 330 1.60 -6.81 3.68
C ASP A 330 1.45 -8.32 3.90
N HIS A 331 1.84 -9.12 2.93
CA HIS A 331 1.95 -10.59 2.98
C HIS A 331 2.83 -11.12 1.85
N GLY A 332 3.12 -12.42 1.88
CA GLY A 332 3.73 -13.14 0.78
C GLY A 332 2.69 -13.98 0.01
N VAL A 333 3.16 -14.96 -0.74
CA VAL A 333 2.33 -15.91 -1.50
C VAL A 333 2.99 -17.29 -1.54
N VAL A 334 2.19 -18.34 -1.56
CA VAL A 334 2.65 -19.72 -1.78
C VAL A 334 2.73 -20.00 -3.28
N SER A 335 3.50 -21.05 -3.64
CA SER A 335 3.55 -21.52 -5.03
C SER A 335 2.16 -22.03 -5.46
N GLU A 336 1.82 -21.79 -6.73
CA GLU A 336 0.57 -22.29 -7.32
C GLU A 336 0.52 -23.83 -7.29
N PRO A 337 -0.65 -24.44 -6.99
CA PRO A 337 -0.78 -25.87 -6.94
C PRO A 337 -0.36 -26.58 -8.23
N ASN A 338 -0.66 -26.03 -9.41
CA ASN A 338 -0.30 -26.61 -10.68
C ASN A 338 1.23 -26.64 -10.87
N GLU A 339 1.95 -25.57 -10.47
CA GLU A 339 3.42 -25.54 -10.49
C GLU A 339 4.01 -26.62 -9.57
N LEU A 340 3.43 -26.80 -8.39
CA LEU A 340 3.89 -27.85 -7.45
C LEU A 340 3.64 -29.24 -8.01
N LEU A 341 2.49 -29.50 -8.66
CA LEU A 341 2.16 -30.76 -9.30
C LEU A 341 3.13 -31.10 -10.46
N GLU A 342 3.53 -30.11 -11.26
CA GLU A 342 4.56 -30.29 -12.31
C GLU A 342 5.90 -30.72 -11.71
N ARG A 343 6.23 -30.22 -10.53
CA ARG A 343 7.42 -30.61 -9.75
C ARG A 343 7.22 -31.92 -8.96
N LYS A 344 6.10 -32.62 -9.14
CA LYS A 344 5.71 -33.84 -8.42
C LYS A 344 5.56 -33.65 -6.91
N ILE A 345 5.23 -32.44 -6.49
CA ILE A 345 4.89 -32.12 -5.09
C ILE A 345 3.37 -32.20 -4.97
N PRO A 346 2.82 -33.00 -4.04
CA PRO A 346 1.38 -33.07 -3.82
C PRO A 346 0.81 -31.68 -3.44
N ALA A 347 -0.14 -31.21 -4.23
CA ALA A 347 -0.79 -29.93 -4.01
C ALA A 347 -2.21 -29.93 -4.58
N GLY A 348 -3.04 -29.00 -4.19
CA GLY A 348 -4.41 -28.83 -4.68
C GLY A 348 -5.05 -27.59 -4.09
N TYR A 349 -6.19 -27.21 -4.64
CA TYR A 349 -7.03 -26.17 -4.09
C TYR A 349 -7.96 -26.82 -3.04
N PHE A 350 -8.19 -26.08 -1.98
CA PHE A 350 -9.10 -26.45 -0.92
C PHE A 350 -10.29 -25.49 -0.97
N ASP A 351 -11.47 -26.03 -1.22
CA ASP A 351 -12.73 -25.28 -1.13
C ASP A 351 -13.17 -25.31 0.34
N GLY A 352 -13.08 -24.15 1.01
CA GLY A 352 -13.39 -23.97 2.44
C GLY A 352 -14.84 -23.57 2.71
#